data_009f5d7090fe1ff15a9f2106d492beda
#
_entry.id   009f5d7090fe1ff15a9f2106d492beda
#
_cell.length_a   1.000
_cell.length_b   1.000
_cell.length_c   1.000
_cell.angle_alpha   90.00
_cell.angle_beta   90.00
_cell.angle_gamma   90.00
#
_symmetry.space_group_name_H-M   'P 1'
#
loop_
_entity.id
_entity.type
_entity.pdbx_description
1 polymer ?
#
loop_
_entity_poly.entity_id
_entity_poly.type
_entity_poly.pdbx_seq_one_letter_code
_entity_poly.pdbx_strand_id
1 'polypeptide(L)'
;MSEKRRDNKGRILRTGESQRKNGMYEFRYTDANKKRRSIYDMDLMKLRQKEDEIKLLRHEGIDYAGGEITVIQLLERYISLKRGVRYNTTTGYKFVMSVVKKESFGQRIIRDIKMSDAKLWFIKLYDDGYSYSTIASIRGVVKPAFQMAYTEDIIRRNPFEFRLDIIPNNTQKRVALSPKQQEQFLE
;
A
#
# COMPACT_ATOMS: atom_id res chain seq x y z
N MET A 1 42.76 13.14 -14.23
CA MET A 1 41.60 13.27 -13.34
C MET A 1 40.39 13.49 -14.21
N SER A 2 39.31 12.69 -14.06
CA SER A 2 38.07 12.87 -14.85
C SER A 2 37.40 14.19 -14.43
N GLU A 3 37.10 15.06 -15.39
CA GLU A 3 36.43 16.33 -15.14
C GLU A 3 35.03 16.09 -14.56
N LYS A 4 34.71 16.72 -13.42
CA LYS A 4 33.42 16.55 -12.76
C LYS A 4 32.32 17.19 -13.60
N ARG A 5 31.29 16.41 -13.96
CA ARG A 5 30.13 16.91 -14.72
C ARG A 5 29.42 18.01 -13.95
N ARG A 6 29.02 19.06 -14.66
CA ARG A 6 28.30 20.23 -14.10
C ARG A 6 26.98 20.41 -14.84
N ASP A 7 26.03 21.02 -14.15
CA ASP A 7 24.78 21.46 -14.76
C ASP A 7 24.95 22.84 -15.45
N ASN A 8 23.89 23.34 -16.09
CA ASN A 8 23.86 24.64 -16.75
C ASN A 8 24.07 25.85 -15.80
N LYS A 9 23.99 25.62 -14.46
CA LYS A 9 24.26 26.64 -13.41
C LYS A 9 25.64 26.42 -12.76
N GLY A 10 26.50 25.58 -13.33
CA GLY A 10 27.85 25.31 -12.83
C GLY A 10 27.93 24.38 -11.61
N ARG A 11 26.80 23.82 -11.13
CA ARG A 11 26.78 22.93 -9.97
C ARG A 11 27.30 21.54 -10.35
N ILE A 12 28.09 20.93 -9.48
CA ILE A 12 28.64 19.59 -9.69
C ILE A 12 27.50 18.56 -9.56
N LEU A 13 27.38 17.70 -10.57
CA LEU A 13 26.46 16.58 -10.58
C LEU A 13 27.10 15.34 -9.94
N ARG A 14 26.31 14.61 -9.11
CA ARG A 14 26.72 13.35 -8.48
C ARG A 14 26.74 12.20 -9.50
N THR A 15 27.32 11.07 -9.13
CA THR A 15 27.28 9.84 -9.94
C THR A 15 25.82 9.40 -10.13
N GLY A 16 25.40 9.17 -11.38
CA GLY A 16 24.03 8.84 -11.73
C GLY A 16 23.14 10.05 -12.05
N GLU A 17 23.52 11.27 -11.60
CA GLU A 17 22.80 12.49 -11.95
C GLU A 17 23.15 12.97 -13.37
N SER A 18 22.18 13.54 -14.07
CA SER A 18 22.36 14.25 -15.33
C SER A 18 21.29 15.35 -15.48
N GLN A 19 21.58 16.36 -16.30
CA GLN A 19 20.61 17.36 -16.69
C GLN A 19 20.27 17.17 -18.17
N ARG A 20 18.95 17.09 -18.47
CA ARG A 20 18.43 16.97 -19.82
C ARG A 20 18.40 18.35 -20.52
N LYS A 21 18.29 18.37 -21.85
CA LYS A 21 18.21 19.60 -22.65
C LYS A 21 17.04 20.53 -22.26
N ASN A 22 15.95 19.97 -21.75
CA ASN A 22 14.78 20.69 -21.26
C ASN A 22 14.94 21.24 -19.82
N GLY A 23 16.15 21.15 -19.23
CA GLY A 23 16.44 21.64 -17.88
C GLY A 23 16.12 20.67 -16.76
N MET A 24 15.39 19.57 -17.04
CA MET A 24 15.01 18.57 -16.05
C MET A 24 16.22 17.76 -15.59
N TYR A 25 16.33 17.51 -14.29
CA TYR A 25 17.35 16.63 -13.71
C TYR A 25 16.85 15.20 -13.71
N GLU A 26 17.78 14.27 -13.94
CA GLU A 26 17.56 12.83 -13.93
C GLU A 26 18.59 12.18 -13.02
N PHE A 27 18.14 11.26 -12.16
CA PHE A 27 19.01 10.35 -11.43
C PHE A 27 18.71 8.91 -11.85
N ARG A 28 19.75 8.19 -12.31
CA ARG A 28 19.70 6.80 -12.74
C ARG A 28 20.26 5.89 -11.65
N TYR A 29 19.50 4.84 -11.34
CA TYR A 29 19.92 3.82 -10.39
C TYR A 29 19.48 2.43 -10.84
N THR A 30 20.01 1.40 -10.20
CA THR A 30 19.60 0.01 -10.41
C THR A 30 18.78 -0.41 -9.20
N ASP A 31 17.55 -0.93 -9.41
CA ASP A 31 16.67 -1.40 -8.34
C ASP A 31 17.14 -2.76 -7.75
N ALA A 32 16.43 -3.26 -6.72
CA ALA A 32 16.72 -4.54 -6.09
C ALA A 32 16.63 -5.72 -7.08
N ASN A 33 15.78 -5.60 -8.11
CA ASN A 33 15.60 -6.59 -9.17
C ASN A 33 16.62 -6.47 -10.32
N LYS A 34 17.72 -5.72 -10.13
CA LYS A 34 18.76 -5.44 -11.13
C LYS A 34 18.25 -4.70 -12.38
N LYS A 35 17.08 -4.08 -12.32
CA LYS A 35 16.54 -3.25 -13.41
C LYS A 35 17.00 -1.81 -13.26
N ARG A 36 17.33 -1.17 -14.40
CA ARG A 36 17.67 0.26 -14.45
C ARG A 36 16.41 1.09 -14.31
N ARG A 37 16.44 2.05 -13.40
CA ARG A 37 15.35 3.01 -13.13
C ARG A 37 15.89 4.42 -13.21
N SER A 38 14.99 5.36 -13.46
CA SER A 38 15.29 6.80 -13.45
C SER A 38 14.20 7.53 -12.71
N ILE A 39 14.60 8.52 -11.90
CA ILE A 39 13.70 9.51 -11.33
C ILE A 39 14.05 10.90 -11.88
N TYR A 40 13.06 11.76 -11.88
CA TYR A 40 13.16 13.09 -12.49
C TYR A 40 12.65 14.17 -11.55
N ASP A 41 13.24 15.36 -11.62
CA ASP A 41 12.72 16.56 -10.98
C ASP A 41 13.24 17.80 -11.70
N MET A 42 12.50 18.91 -11.65
CA MET A 42 12.96 20.21 -12.17
C MET A 42 13.93 20.89 -11.19
N ASP A 43 13.93 20.49 -9.93
CA ASP A 43 14.81 21.00 -8.90
C ASP A 43 15.83 19.95 -8.49
N LEU A 44 17.13 20.32 -8.59
CA LEU A 44 18.24 19.43 -8.21
C LEU A 44 18.22 19.05 -6.73
N MET A 45 17.79 19.96 -5.84
CA MET A 45 17.72 19.65 -4.40
C MET A 45 16.63 18.63 -4.10
N LYS A 46 15.46 18.77 -4.74
CA LYS A 46 14.37 17.79 -4.62
C LYS A 46 14.76 16.42 -5.20
N LEU A 47 15.47 16.42 -6.35
CA LEU A 47 16.00 15.19 -6.92
C LEU A 47 16.94 14.49 -5.92
N ARG A 48 17.84 15.25 -5.29
CA ARG A 48 18.80 14.72 -4.31
C ARG A 48 18.14 14.19 -3.05
N GLN A 49 17.07 14.81 -2.58
CA GLN A 49 16.28 14.26 -1.48
C GLN A 49 15.72 12.86 -1.82
N LYS A 50 15.14 12.71 -3.02
CA LYS A 50 14.67 11.41 -3.53
C LYS A 50 15.81 10.41 -3.71
N GLU A 51 16.97 10.85 -4.21
CA GLU A 51 18.17 10.03 -4.35
C GLU A 51 18.66 9.51 -3.01
N ASP A 52 18.77 10.38 -2.01
CA ASP A 52 19.23 10.03 -0.67
C ASP A 52 18.24 9.08 0.02
N GLU A 53 16.93 9.25 -0.20
CA GLU A 53 15.89 8.32 0.26
C GLU A 53 16.03 6.94 -0.41
N ILE A 54 16.21 6.87 -1.73
CA ILE A 54 16.43 5.62 -2.46
C ILE A 54 17.68 4.89 -1.95
N LYS A 55 18.76 5.62 -1.71
CA LYS A 55 20.00 5.04 -1.19
C LYS A 55 19.82 4.48 0.21
N LEU A 56 19.12 5.21 1.08
CA LEU A 56 18.82 4.76 2.45
C LEU A 56 17.96 3.48 2.43
N LEU A 57 16.86 3.49 1.68
CA LEU A 57 15.98 2.32 1.54
C LEU A 57 16.71 1.11 0.98
N ARG A 58 17.56 1.33 -0.03
CA ARG A 58 18.39 0.27 -0.60
C ARG A 58 19.40 -0.29 0.39
N HIS A 59 20.02 0.56 1.22
CA HIS A 59 20.91 0.12 2.29
C HIS A 59 20.17 -0.73 3.34
N GLU A 60 18.89 -0.45 3.56
CA GLU A 60 18.00 -1.22 4.44
C GLU A 60 17.37 -2.45 3.74
N GLY A 61 17.73 -2.73 2.48
CA GLY A 61 17.19 -3.86 1.71
C GLY A 61 15.79 -3.66 1.15
N ILE A 62 15.20 -2.46 1.28
CA ILE A 62 13.82 -2.17 0.84
C ILE A 62 13.76 -1.87 -0.65
N ASP A 63 12.85 -2.54 -1.39
CA ASP A 63 12.61 -2.29 -2.80
C ASP A 63 11.78 -1.01 -3.02
N TYR A 64 12.48 0.12 -3.16
CA TYR A 64 11.85 1.41 -3.43
C TYR A 64 10.90 1.37 -4.64
N ALA A 65 11.30 0.70 -5.73
CA ALA A 65 10.51 0.62 -6.95
C ALA A 65 9.27 -0.28 -6.79
N GLY A 66 9.36 -1.34 -5.98
CA GLY A 66 8.23 -2.19 -5.63
C GLY A 66 7.16 -1.45 -4.84
N GLY A 67 7.57 -0.47 -4.02
CA GLY A 67 6.67 0.36 -3.22
C GLY A 67 5.91 1.45 -4.00
N GLU A 68 6.18 1.66 -5.28
CA GLU A 68 5.48 2.63 -6.14
C GLU A 68 4.11 2.16 -6.67
N ILE A 69 3.70 0.93 -6.34
CA ILE A 69 2.38 0.42 -6.70
C ILE A 69 1.28 1.01 -5.80
N THR A 70 0.06 1.08 -6.34
CA THR A 70 -1.11 1.52 -5.57
C THR A 70 -1.66 0.41 -4.68
N VAL A 71 -2.51 0.78 -3.71
CA VAL A 71 -3.25 -0.20 -2.87
C VAL A 71 -4.05 -1.16 -3.73
N ILE A 72 -4.72 -0.67 -4.78
CA ILE A 72 -5.48 -1.53 -5.72
C ILE A 72 -4.55 -2.56 -6.35
N GLN A 73 -3.41 -2.15 -6.89
CA GLN A 73 -2.45 -3.05 -7.54
C GLN A 73 -1.87 -4.07 -6.56
N LEU A 74 -1.59 -3.67 -5.31
CA LEU A 74 -1.16 -4.59 -4.26
C LEU A 74 -2.23 -5.65 -3.98
N LEU A 75 -3.49 -5.25 -3.84
CA LEU A 75 -4.60 -6.17 -3.59
C LEU A 75 -4.84 -7.11 -4.78
N GLU A 76 -4.78 -6.61 -6.01
CA GLU A 76 -4.87 -7.43 -7.21
C GLU A 76 -3.78 -8.50 -7.25
N ARG A 77 -2.52 -8.09 -6.95
CA ARG A 77 -1.39 -9.02 -6.83
C ARG A 77 -1.63 -10.06 -5.73
N TYR A 78 -2.03 -9.63 -4.53
CA TYR A 78 -2.31 -10.53 -3.40
C TYR A 78 -3.40 -11.54 -3.74
N ILE A 79 -4.52 -11.11 -4.33
CA ILE A 79 -5.64 -11.98 -4.69
C ILE A 79 -5.25 -12.94 -5.83
N SER A 80 -4.45 -12.50 -6.81
CA SER A 80 -4.00 -13.35 -7.92
C SER A 80 -3.14 -14.54 -7.47
N LEU A 81 -2.48 -14.44 -6.32
CA LEU A 81 -1.69 -15.52 -5.73
C LEU A 81 -2.54 -16.56 -4.98
N LYS A 82 -3.83 -16.27 -4.73
CA LYS A 82 -4.73 -17.20 -4.04
C LYS A 82 -5.27 -18.25 -5.01
N ARG A 83 -5.05 -19.54 -4.69
CA ARG A 83 -5.54 -20.67 -5.47
C ARG A 83 -6.48 -21.52 -4.62
N GLY A 84 -7.44 -22.17 -5.25
CA GLY A 84 -8.36 -23.11 -4.55
C GLY A 84 -9.30 -22.42 -3.54
N VAL A 85 -9.55 -21.14 -3.64
CA VAL A 85 -10.42 -20.39 -2.73
C VAL A 85 -11.89 -20.75 -2.98
N ARG A 86 -12.64 -20.92 -1.87
CA ARG A 86 -14.09 -21.16 -1.92
C ARG A 86 -14.83 -19.98 -2.55
N TYR A 87 -15.98 -20.25 -3.17
CA TYR A 87 -16.81 -19.24 -3.83
C TYR A 87 -17.11 -18.02 -2.94
N ASN A 88 -17.52 -18.24 -1.69
CA ASN A 88 -17.82 -17.14 -0.74
C ASN A 88 -16.61 -16.26 -0.46
N THR A 89 -15.41 -16.83 -0.40
CA THR A 89 -14.16 -16.06 -0.23
C THR A 89 -13.85 -15.21 -1.47
N THR A 90 -14.07 -15.78 -2.66
CA THR A 90 -13.90 -15.04 -3.93
C THR A 90 -14.87 -13.87 -4.02
N THR A 91 -16.12 -14.06 -3.61
CA THR A 91 -17.14 -13.00 -3.54
C THR A 91 -16.73 -11.91 -2.55
N GLY A 92 -16.19 -12.30 -1.39
CA GLY A 92 -15.63 -11.37 -0.40
C GLY A 92 -14.48 -10.54 -0.98
N TYR A 93 -13.56 -11.13 -1.73
CA TYR A 93 -12.48 -10.39 -2.41
C TYR A 93 -13.01 -9.39 -3.44
N LYS A 94 -14.00 -9.79 -4.25
CA LYS A 94 -14.65 -8.89 -5.22
C LYS A 94 -15.30 -7.69 -4.52
N PHE A 95 -15.98 -7.94 -3.40
CA PHE A 95 -16.59 -6.88 -2.60
C PHE A 95 -15.52 -5.91 -2.06
N VAL A 96 -14.45 -6.41 -1.41
CA VAL A 96 -13.36 -5.57 -0.90
C VAL A 96 -12.73 -4.74 -2.02
N MET A 97 -12.46 -5.36 -3.19
CA MET A 97 -11.94 -4.64 -4.36
C MET A 97 -12.89 -3.54 -4.83
N SER A 98 -14.22 -3.78 -4.82
CA SER A 98 -15.19 -2.76 -5.22
C SER A 98 -15.20 -1.57 -4.26
N VAL A 99 -15.06 -1.81 -2.95
CA VAL A 99 -14.96 -0.74 -1.95
C VAL A 99 -13.67 0.04 -2.15
N VAL A 100 -12.53 -0.63 -2.23
CA VAL A 100 -11.22 0.03 -2.36
C VAL A 100 -11.12 0.84 -3.67
N LYS A 101 -11.71 0.36 -4.77
CA LYS A 101 -11.72 1.09 -6.06
C LYS A 101 -12.55 2.38 -6.02
N LYS A 102 -13.59 2.45 -5.17
CA LYS A 102 -14.40 3.66 -5.00
C LYS A 102 -13.71 4.72 -4.13
N GLU A 103 -12.78 4.30 -3.28
CA GLU A 103 -12.10 5.15 -2.32
C GLU A 103 -10.81 5.73 -2.87
N SER A 104 -10.54 7.01 -2.58
CA SER A 104 -9.27 7.66 -2.92
C SER A 104 -8.06 6.95 -2.29
N PHE A 105 -8.28 6.28 -1.15
CA PHE A 105 -7.28 5.46 -0.48
C PHE A 105 -6.73 4.36 -1.40
N GLY A 106 -7.56 3.78 -2.27
CA GLY A 106 -7.16 2.74 -3.23
C GLY A 106 -6.12 3.19 -4.25
N GLN A 107 -6.10 4.48 -4.59
CA GLN A 107 -5.15 5.07 -5.53
C GLN A 107 -3.82 5.50 -4.89
N ARG A 108 -3.73 5.47 -3.57
CA ARG A 108 -2.50 5.88 -2.87
C ARG A 108 -1.38 4.87 -3.09
N ILE A 109 -0.16 5.38 -3.17
CA ILE A 109 1.06 4.57 -3.26
C ILE A 109 1.33 3.91 -1.89
N ILE A 110 1.58 2.60 -1.88
CA ILE A 110 1.63 1.81 -0.65
C ILE A 110 2.76 2.22 0.31
N ARG A 111 3.90 2.66 -0.20
CA ARG A 111 5.05 3.10 0.61
C ARG A 111 4.75 4.37 1.41
N ASP A 112 3.84 5.22 0.92
CA ASP A 112 3.51 6.52 1.52
C ASP A 112 2.39 6.40 2.57
N ILE A 113 1.81 5.21 2.73
CA ILE A 113 0.71 4.97 3.66
C ILE A 113 1.26 4.74 5.07
N LYS A 114 0.84 5.60 5.99
CA LYS A 114 1.12 5.48 7.42
C LYS A 114 -0.03 4.79 8.15
N MET A 115 0.24 4.31 9.37
CA MET A 115 -0.80 3.72 10.22
C MET A 115 -1.96 4.70 10.50
N SER A 116 -1.67 5.99 10.64
CA SER A 116 -2.70 7.04 10.79
C SER A 116 -3.64 7.10 9.59
N ASP A 117 -3.11 6.99 8.37
CA ASP A 117 -3.92 7.01 7.15
C ASP A 117 -4.86 5.79 7.08
N ALA A 118 -4.34 4.61 7.44
CA ALA A 118 -5.13 3.38 7.49
C ALA A 118 -6.26 3.46 8.53
N LYS A 119 -5.98 4.05 9.70
CA LYS A 119 -6.98 4.30 10.75
C LYS A 119 -8.05 5.28 10.28
N LEU A 120 -7.64 6.42 9.70
CA LEU A 120 -8.56 7.43 9.17
C LEU A 120 -9.45 6.88 8.06
N TRP A 121 -8.92 6.01 7.21
CA TRP A 121 -9.71 5.34 6.19
C TRP A 121 -10.79 4.43 6.78
N PHE A 122 -10.47 3.65 7.83
CA PHE A 122 -11.48 2.82 8.48
C PHE A 122 -12.53 3.63 9.24
N ILE A 123 -12.15 4.75 9.87
CA ILE A 123 -13.08 5.68 10.49
C ILE A 123 -14.03 6.26 9.42
N LYS A 124 -13.46 6.72 8.29
CA LYS A 124 -14.27 7.20 7.16
C LYS A 124 -15.27 6.15 6.66
N LEU A 125 -14.85 4.89 6.49
CA LEU A 125 -15.76 3.82 6.08
C LEU A 125 -16.90 3.63 7.10
N TYR A 126 -16.61 3.75 8.40
CA TYR A 126 -17.61 3.66 9.44
C TYR A 126 -18.61 4.83 9.37
N ASP A 127 -18.11 6.04 9.17
CA ASP A 127 -18.93 7.25 9.02
C ASP A 127 -19.77 7.19 7.73
N ASP A 128 -19.28 6.57 6.67
CA ASP A 128 -20.01 6.27 5.42
C ASP A 128 -21.06 5.15 5.59
N GLY A 129 -21.25 4.61 6.80
CA GLY A 129 -22.30 3.64 7.15
C GLY A 129 -21.90 2.16 7.01
N TYR A 130 -20.63 1.83 6.78
CA TYR A 130 -20.20 0.42 6.82
C TYR A 130 -20.22 -0.10 8.27
N SER A 131 -20.80 -1.28 8.47
CA SER A 131 -20.82 -1.93 9.79
C SER A 131 -19.43 -2.36 10.24
N TYR A 132 -19.22 -2.48 11.56
CA TYR A 132 -17.98 -3.02 12.13
C TYR A 132 -17.56 -4.36 11.49
N SER A 133 -18.50 -5.30 11.31
CA SER A 133 -18.23 -6.60 10.70
C SER A 133 -17.77 -6.49 9.25
N THR A 134 -18.31 -5.53 8.49
CA THR A 134 -17.89 -5.26 7.12
C THR A 134 -16.47 -4.71 7.08
N ILE A 135 -16.15 -3.74 7.95
CA ILE A 135 -14.79 -3.16 8.05
C ILE A 135 -13.79 -4.21 8.52
N ALA A 136 -14.18 -5.09 9.47
CA ALA A 136 -13.36 -6.21 9.89
C ALA A 136 -13.07 -7.18 8.72
N SER A 137 -14.05 -7.44 7.85
CA SER A 137 -13.88 -8.25 6.64
C SER A 137 -12.93 -7.58 5.62
N ILE A 138 -13.08 -6.28 5.40
CA ILE A 138 -12.16 -5.49 4.55
C ILE A 138 -10.74 -5.58 5.11
N ARG A 139 -10.57 -5.36 6.42
CA ARG A 139 -9.27 -5.49 7.09
C ARG A 139 -8.68 -6.90 6.93
N GLY A 140 -9.52 -7.94 6.97
CA GLY A 140 -9.15 -9.34 6.77
C GLY A 140 -8.51 -9.62 5.40
N VAL A 141 -8.71 -8.76 4.41
CA VAL A 141 -8.08 -8.84 3.09
C VAL A 141 -6.90 -7.87 2.97
N VAL A 142 -7.08 -6.63 3.41
CA VAL A 142 -6.08 -5.57 3.24
C VAL A 142 -4.85 -5.80 4.12
N LYS A 143 -5.03 -6.14 5.40
CA LYS A 143 -3.90 -6.38 6.32
C LYS A 143 -2.96 -7.49 5.83
N PRO A 144 -3.42 -8.69 5.39
CA PRO A 144 -2.53 -9.70 4.85
C PRO A 144 -1.85 -9.30 3.53
N ALA A 145 -2.50 -8.49 2.69
CA ALA A 145 -1.86 -7.98 1.48
C ALA A 145 -0.70 -7.04 1.79
N PHE A 146 -0.87 -6.14 2.76
CA PHE A 146 0.23 -5.30 3.25
C PHE A 146 1.28 -6.10 4.04
N GLN A 147 0.89 -7.19 4.71
CA GLN A 147 1.84 -8.10 5.33
C GLN A 147 2.73 -8.79 4.30
N MET A 148 2.18 -9.18 3.16
CA MET A 148 2.96 -9.71 2.04
C MET A 148 3.98 -8.66 1.56
N ALA A 149 3.56 -7.41 1.34
CA ALA A 149 4.46 -6.34 0.92
C ALA A 149 5.57 -6.06 1.96
N TYR A 150 5.28 -6.17 3.25
CA TYR A 150 6.26 -6.08 4.33
C TYR A 150 7.24 -7.26 4.29
N THR A 151 6.76 -8.49 4.13
CA THR A 151 7.60 -9.70 4.09
C THR A 151 8.48 -9.76 2.84
N GLU A 152 8.04 -9.10 1.74
CA GLU A 152 8.81 -8.98 0.50
C GLU A 152 9.73 -7.74 0.48
N ASP A 153 9.95 -7.09 1.62
CA ASP A 153 10.78 -5.88 1.77
C ASP A 153 10.39 -4.71 0.84
N ILE A 154 9.12 -4.65 0.46
CA ILE A 154 8.57 -3.57 -0.37
C ILE A 154 8.21 -2.34 0.49
N ILE A 155 7.79 -2.56 1.73
CA ILE A 155 7.46 -1.53 2.72
C ILE A 155 8.14 -1.84 4.05
N ARG A 156 8.46 -0.79 4.82
CA ARG A 156 9.13 -0.94 6.14
C ARG A 156 8.25 -1.50 7.24
N ARG A 157 6.94 -1.27 7.19
CA ARG A 157 5.96 -1.66 8.21
C ARG A 157 4.61 -1.88 7.58
N ASN A 158 3.84 -2.80 8.15
CA ASN A 158 2.45 -2.96 7.77
C ASN A 158 1.59 -1.85 8.43
N PRO A 159 0.99 -0.92 7.67
CA PRO A 159 0.19 0.17 8.23
C PRO A 159 -1.11 -0.30 8.90
N PHE A 160 -1.53 -1.56 8.67
CA PHE A 160 -2.71 -2.17 9.27
C PHE A 160 -2.40 -3.00 10.53
N GLU A 161 -1.20 -2.84 11.12
CA GLU A 161 -0.78 -3.52 12.34
C GLU A 161 -1.31 -2.76 13.57
N PHE A 162 -2.63 -2.72 13.73
CA PHE A 162 -3.33 -2.14 14.88
C PHE A 162 -4.63 -2.92 15.17
N ARG A 163 -5.18 -2.72 16.37
CA ARG A 163 -6.48 -3.29 16.76
C ARG A 163 -7.61 -2.44 16.19
N LEU A 164 -8.75 -3.07 15.90
CA LEU A 164 -9.92 -2.39 15.31
C LEU A 164 -10.82 -1.74 16.41
N ASP A 165 -10.23 -1.31 17.51
CA ASP A 165 -10.88 -0.63 18.63
C ASP A 165 -11.10 0.88 18.38
N ILE A 166 -10.64 1.37 17.22
CA ILE A 166 -10.82 2.76 16.77
C ILE A 166 -12.24 3.06 16.30
N ILE A 167 -13.07 2.05 16.09
CA ILE A 167 -14.48 2.16 15.69
C ILE A 167 -15.34 1.35 16.66
N PRO A 168 -16.58 1.81 16.96
CA PRO A 168 -17.48 1.09 17.85
C PRO A 168 -17.86 -0.29 17.31
N ASN A 169 -17.85 -1.30 18.17
CA ASN A 169 -18.30 -2.65 17.81
C ASN A 169 -19.76 -2.84 18.26
N ASN A 170 -20.68 -2.53 17.37
CA ASN A 170 -22.13 -2.69 17.60
C ASN A 170 -22.65 -4.08 17.14
N THR A 171 -21.78 -5.06 16.98
CA THR A 171 -22.15 -6.40 16.51
C THR A 171 -22.95 -7.14 17.57
N GLN A 172 -24.21 -7.42 17.31
CA GLN A 172 -25.03 -8.31 18.16
C GLN A 172 -24.56 -9.76 18.00
N LYS A 173 -24.33 -10.43 19.12
CA LYS A 173 -24.04 -11.86 19.10
C LYS A 173 -25.27 -12.62 18.61
N ARG A 174 -25.11 -13.37 17.52
CA ARG A 174 -26.14 -14.31 17.11
C ARG A 174 -26.16 -15.47 18.11
N VAL A 175 -27.30 -15.67 18.75
CA VAL A 175 -27.54 -16.81 19.63
C VAL A 175 -28.21 -17.91 18.80
N ALA A 176 -27.72 -19.12 18.88
CA ALA A 176 -28.37 -20.25 18.24
C ALA A 176 -29.75 -20.46 18.90
N LEU A 177 -30.77 -20.86 18.11
CA LEU A 177 -32.08 -21.23 18.65
C LEU A 177 -31.93 -22.39 19.63
N SER A 178 -32.55 -22.26 20.79
CA SER A 178 -32.65 -23.39 21.74
C SER A 178 -33.52 -24.52 21.13
N PRO A 179 -33.38 -25.76 21.58
CA PRO A 179 -34.22 -26.87 21.08
C PRO A 179 -35.71 -26.57 21.12
N LYS A 180 -36.18 -25.93 22.20
CA LYS A 180 -37.57 -25.46 22.32
C LYS A 180 -37.99 -24.42 21.27
N GLN A 181 -37.11 -23.51 20.92
CA GLN A 181 -37.36 -22.51 19.88
C GLN A 181 -37.29 -23.10 18.46
N GLN A 182 -36.51 -24.17 18.27
CA GLN A 182 -36.50 -24.94 17.02
C GLN A 182 -37.78 -25.69 16.78
N GLU A 183 -38.34 -26.34 17.84
CA GLU A 183 -39.65 -26.99 17.77
C GLU A 183 -40.75 -26.00 17.41
N GLN A 184 -40.82 -24.85 18.08
CA GLN A 184 -41.80 -23.80 17.78
C GLN A 184 -41.67 -23.19 16.39
N PHE A 185 -40.49 -23.28 15.74
CA PHE A 185 -40.27 -22.75 14.39
C PHE A 185 -40.67 -23.78 13.31
N LEU A 186 -40.85 -25.06 13.65
CA LEU A 186 -41.18 -26.15 12.73
C LEU A 186 -42.68 -26.55 12.80
N GLU A 187 -43.45 -26.00 13.74
CA GLU A 187 -44.92 -26.03 13.79
C GLU A 187 -45.53 -24.89 12.93
#